data_f723a9e9078e03641c4dfd62521b735c
#
_entry.id   f723a9e9078e03641c4dfd62521b735c
#
_cell.length_a   1.000
_cell.length_b   1.000
_cell.length_c   1.000
_cell.angle_alpha   90.00
_cell.angle_beta   90.00
_cell.angle_gamma   90.00
#
_symmetry.space_group_name_H-M   'P 1'
#
loop_
_entity.id
_entity.type
_entity.pdbx_description
1 polymer ?
#
loop_
_entity_poly.entity_id
_entity_poly.type
_entity_poly.pdbx_seq_one_letter_code
_entity_poly.pdbx_strand_id
1 'polypeptide(L)'
;HFVNTRHAFWADILFTIQTYFGDGLFVIGVFIAYCCTQQWNFARAILGTYIFSGLICCVLKNLFDADRPATVFHGDPTFHVVSWLRVAHFNSFPSGHTTSAFAMAATLAIISKNRAFGIILFVLAVLTGYSRVYLGQHFVEDVWFGSILGTSTACFYLLAMPYVLRSKRMSFGLRFLQVKI
;
A
#
# COMPACT_ATOMS: atom_id res chain seq x y z
N HIS A 1 -3.72 18.35 -9.94
CA HIS A 1 -3.99 18.74 -11.33
C HIS A 1 -2.72 18.89 -12.16
N PHE A 2 -1.75 19.73 -11.76
CA PHE A 2 -0.53 20.06 -12.52
C PHE A 2 0.27 18.85 -13.04
N VAL A 3 0.37 17.76 -12.29
CA VAL A 3 1.05 16.53 -12.70
C VAL A 3 0.24 15.79 -13.78
N ASN A 4 -1.07 15.71 -13.61
CA ASN A 4 -1.97 15.00 -14.51
C ASN A 4 -2.09 15.67 -15.88
N THR A 5 -2.02 17.02 -15.97
CA THR A 5 -2.06 17.75 -17.23
C THR A 5 -0.84 17.55 -18.12
N ARG A 6 0.28 17.10 -17.55
CA ARG A 6 1.53 16.80 -18.29
C ARG A 6 1.63 15.31 -18.60
N HIS A 7 0.64 14.78 -19.32
CA HIS A 7 0.57 13.37 -19.67
C HIS A 7 1.30 13.05 -20.97
N ALA A 8 1.70 11.77 -21.09
CA ALA A 8 2.25 11.19 -22.32
C ALA A 8 1.88 9.71 -22.36
N PHE A 9 1.63 9.17 -23.54
CA PHE A 9 1.19 7.78 -23.73
C PHE A 9 2.11 6.74 -23.07
N TRP A 10 3.44 6.90 -23.22
CA TRP A 10 4.38 6.01 -22.55
C TRP A 10 4.35 6.10 -21.02
N ALA A 11 4.09 7.30 -20.48
CA ALA A 11 3.96 7.51 -19.05
C ALA A 11 2.64 6.96 -18.49
N ASP A 12 1.56 7.00 -19.28
CA ASP A 12 0.28 6.37 -18.95
C ASP A 12 0.46 4.86 -18.76
N ILE A 13 1.20 4.20 -19.67
CA ILE A 13 1.52 2.77 -19.56
C ILE A 13 2.40 2.53 -18.32
N LEU A 14 3.48 3.28 -18.17
CA LEU A 14 4.42 3.12 -17.06
C LEU A 14 3.72 3.24 -15.71
N PHE A 15 2.95 4.31 -15.50
CA PHE A 15 2.27 4.55 -14.22
C PHE A 15 1.06 3.64 -14.01
N THR A 16 0.43 3.15 -15.07
CA THR A 16 -0.56 2.08 -14.99
C THR A 16 0.07 0.78 -14.45
N ILE A 17 1.25 0.40 -14.94
CA ILE A 17 1.97 -0.77 -14.43
C ILE A 17 2.44 -0.53 -12.99
N GLN A 18 3.02 0.63 -12.73
CA GLN A 18 3.55 0.99 -11.42
C GLN A 18 2.47 1.00 -10.32
N THR A 19 1.24 1.39 -10.63
CA THR A 19 0.16 1.44 -9.63
C THR A 19 -0.20 0.05 -9.08
N TYR A 20 0.00 -1.03 -9.85
CA TYR A 20 -0.26 -2.40 -9.39
C TYR A 20 0.60 -2.82 -8.20
N PHE A 21 1.75 -2.16 -7.98
CA PHE A 21 2.59 -2.43 -6.81
C PHE A 21 1.88 -2.14 -5.47
N GLY A 22 0.88 -1.25 -5.48
CA GLY A 22 0.00 -0.97 -4.33
C GLY A 22 -1.33 -1.72 -4.36
N ASP A 23 -1.56 -2.57 -5.36
CA ASP A 23 -2.80 -3.34 -5.48
C ASP A 23 -2.82 -4.55 -4.54
N GLY A 24 -4.01 -4.87 -4.03
CA GLY A 24 -4.19 -6.00 -3.12
C GLY A 24 -3.80 -7.35 -3.73
N LEU A 25 -4.03 -7.54 -5.04
CA LEU A 25 -3.63 -8.77 -5.74
C LEU A 25 -2.11 -8.93 -5.77
N PHE A 26 -1.37 -7.84 -5.93
CA PHE A 26 0.08 -7.87 -5.85
C PHE A 26 0.56 -8.27 -4.46
N VAL A 27 -0.02 -7.70 -3.40
CA VAL A 27 0.32 -8.06 -2.01
C VAL A 27 0.01 -9.53 -1.74
N ILE A 28 -1.13 -10.04 -2.24
CA ILE A 28 -1.48 -11.47 -2.14
C ILE A 28 -0.46 -12.34 -2.90
N GLY A 29 -0.03 -11.92 -4.08
CA GLY A 29 1.02 -12.62 -4.84
C GLY A 29 2.33 -12.72 -4.07
N VAL A 30 2.77 -11.63 -3.46
CA VAL A 30 3.97 -11.59 -2.59
C VAL A 30 3.78 -12.50 -1.37
N PHE A 31 2.61 -12.48 -0.73
CA PHE A 31 2.28 -13.38 0.37
C PHE A 31 2.39 -14.85 -0.04
N ILE A 32 1.81 -15.24 -1.18
CA ILE A 32 1.88 -16.60 -1.71
C ILE A 32 3.32 -17.00 -2.00
N ALA A 33 4.12 -16.12 -2.61
CA ALA A 33 5.54 -16.39 -2.89
C ALA A 33 6.33 -16.70 -1.62
N TYR A 34 6.11 -15.95 -0.52
CA TYR A 34 6.73 -16.26 0.77
C TYR A 34 6.19 -17.53 1.42
N CYS A 35 4.94 -17.91 1.21
CA CYS A 35 4.40 -19.20 1.63
C CYS A 35 5.08 -20.34 0.86
N CYS A 36 5.21 -20.26 -0.45
CA CYS A 36 5.86 -21.27 -1.30
C CYS A 36 7.33 -21.50 -0.92
N THR A 37 8.03 -20.44 -0.51
CA THR A 37 9.42 -20.53 -0.04
C THR A 37 9.53 -20.87 1.46
N GLN A 38 8.41 -21.20 2.12
CA GLN A 38 8.32 -21.56 3.54
C GLN A 38 8.79 -20.44 4.50
N GLN A 39 8.84 -19.23 4.03
CA GLN A 39 9.22 -18.06 4.85
C GLN A 39 7.99 -17.50 5.60
N TRP A 40 7.41 -18.32 6.44
CA TRP A 40 6.14 -18.04 7.14
C TRP A 40 6.12 -16.77 7.98
N ASN A 41 7.28 -16.34 8.49
CA ASN A 41 7.37 -15.08 9.26
C ASN A 41 7.09 -13.88 8.37
N PHE A 42 7.69 -13.85 7.16
CA PHE A 42 7.43 -12.81 6.16
C PHE A 42 5.98 -12.86 5.69
N ALA A 43 5.48 -14.05 5.34
CA ALA A 43 4.10 -14.21 4.88
C ALA A 43 3.09 -13.66 5.90
N ARG A 44 3.18 -14.08 7.16
CA ARG A 44 2.27 -13.60 8.22
C ARG A 44 2.38 -12.11 8.49
N ALA A 45 3.59 -11.57 8.46
CA ALA A 45 3.80 -10.15 8.66
C ALA A 45 3.19 -9.33 7.52
N ILE A 46 3.40 -9.73 6.26
CA ILE A 46 2.83 -9.05 5.08
C ILE A 46 1.31 -9.08 5.14
N LEU A 47 0.71 -10.26 5.30
CA LEU A 47 -0.74 -10.41 5.32
C LEU A 47 -1.37 -9.65 6.50
N GLY A 48 -0.80 -9.80 7.69
CA GLY A 48 -1.33 -9.13 8.88
C GLY A 48 -1.22 -7.62 8.80
N THR A 49 -0.09 -7.08 8.34
CA THR A 49 0.08 -5.64 8.14
C THR A 49 -0.88 -5.12 7.06
N TYR A 50 -1.04 -5.86 5.95
CA TYR A 50 -1.96 -5.48 4.88
C TYR A 50 -3.41 -5.41 5.37
N ILE A 51 -3.88 -6.45 6.09
CA ILE A 51 -5.23 -6.47 6.65
C ILE A 51 -5.41 -5.31 7.66
N PHE A 52 -4.45 -5.13 8.55
CA PHE A 52 -4.52 -4.10 9.58
C PHE A 52 -4.55 -2.69 9.00
N SER A 53 -3.64 -2.38 8.08
CA SER A 53 -3.62 -1.08 7.38
C SER A 53 -4.85 -0.86 6.51
N GLY A 54 -5.32 -1.92 5.83
CA GLY A 54 -6.50 -1.90 4.98
C GLY A 54 -7.78 -1.62 5.76
N LEU A 55 -7.95 -2.22 6.95
CA LEU A 55 -9.09 -1.97 7.81
C LEU A 55 -9.14 -0.51 8.28
N ILE A 56 -8.01 0.04 8.73
CA ILE A 56 -7.94 1.45 9.14
C ILE A 56 -8.22 2.37 7.94
N CYS A 57 -7.62 2.08 6.80
CA CYS A 57 -7.86 2.83 5.56
C CYS A 57 -9.35 2.82 5.17
N CYS A 58 -10.01 1.65 5.27
CA CYS A 58 -11.43 1.50 4.97
C CYS A 58 -12.32 2.32 5.92
N VAL A 59 -12.03 2.28 7.21
CA VAL A 59 -12.75 3.10 8.21
C VAL A 59 -12.61 4.58 7.89
N LEU A 60 -11.39 5.05 7.62
CA LEU A 60 -11.15 6.47 7.29
C LEU A 60 -11.85 6.89 5.99
N LYS A 61 -11.88 6.02 4.96
CA LYS A 61 -12.62 6.29 3.72
C LYS A 61 -14.11 6.55 3.97
N ASN A 62 -14.73 5.71 4.79
CA ASN A 62 -16.15 5.84 5.12
C ASN A 62 -16.44 7.05 6.04
N LEU A 63 -15.46 7.48 6.84
CA LEU A 63 -15.60 8.66 7.70
C LEU A 63 -15.49 9.98 6.93
N PHE A 64 -14.59 10.03 5.95
CA PHE A 64 -14.32 11.28 5.23
C PHE A 64 -15.11 11.41 3.93
N ASP A 65 -15.51 10.31 3.30
CA ASP A 65 -16.26 10.24 2.02
C ASP A 65 -15.87 11.32 1.00
N ALA A 66 -14.56 11.53 0.84
CA ALA A 66 -14.01 12.62 0.06
C ALA A 66 -14.13 12.35 -1.44
N ASP A 67 -14.45 13.41 -2.20
CA ASP A 67 -14.49 13.37 -3.66
C ASP A 67 -13.11 13.13 -4.27
N ARG A 68 -13.08 12.46 -5.42
CA ARG A 68 -11.85 12.23 -6.18
C ARG A 68 -11.59 13.31 -7.22
N PRO A 69 -10.34 13.43 -7.73
CA PRO A 69 -10.01 14.38 -8.78
C PRO A 69 -10.98 14.33 -9.98
N ALA A 70 -11.39 13.14 -10.40
CA ALA A 70 -12.34 12.98 -11.51
C ALA A 70 -13.74 13.60 -11.26
N THR A 71 -14.16 13.69 -10.01
CA THR A 71 -15.39 14.38 -9.61
C THR A 71 -15.17 15.90 -9.57
N VAL A 72 -14.08 16.34 -8.93
CA VAL A 72 -13.78 17.75 -8.73
C VAL A 72 -13.46 18.46 -10.05
N PHE A 73 -12.75 17.79 -10.96
CA PHE A 73 -12.39 18.32 -12.28
C PHE A 73 -13.33 17.86 -13.40
N HIS A 74 -14.57 17.45 -13.06
CA HIS A 74 -15.54 17.03 -14.06
C HIS A 74 -15.84 18.18 -15.04
N GLY A 75 -15.65 17.90 -16.34
CA GLY A 75 -15.85 18.89 -17.41
C GLY A 75 -14.63 19.78 -17.70
N ASP A 76 -13.54 19.65 -16.98
CA ASP A 76 -12.27 20.32 -17.31
C ASP A 76 -11.57 19.59 -18.47
N PRO A 77 -11.44 20.23 -19.67
CA PRO A 77 -10.83 19.58 -20.83
C PRO A 77 -9.33 19.31 -20.66
N THR A 78 -8.69 19.88 -19.65
CA THR A 78 -7.27 19.66 -19.37
C THR A 78 -7.05 18.48 -18.42
N PHE A 79 -8.11 17.94 -17.79
CA PHE A 79 -8.00 16.80 -16.91
C PHE A 79 -7.87 15.50 -17.72
N HIS A 80 -6.70 14.88 -17.63
CA HIS A 80 -6.39 13.65 -18.37
C HIS A 80 -6.93 12.40 -17.68
N VAL A 81 -7.69 11.62 -18.41
CA VAL A 81 -8.20 10.31 -17.99
C VAL A 81 -7.66 9.22 -18.90
N VAL A 82 -6.97 8.26 -18.33
CA VAL A 82 -6.45 7.11 -19.06
C VAL A 82 -7.59 6.16 -19.40
N SER A 83 -7.87 5.94 -20.70
CA SER A 83 -9.09 5.31 -21.21
C SER A 83 -9.31 3.86 -20.77
N TRP A 84 -8.24 3.11 -20.45
CA TRP A 84 -8.31 1.71 -20.01
C TRP A 84 -8.36 1.56 -18.49
N LEU A 85 -8.33 2.66 -17.73
CA LEU A 85 -8.45 2.62 -16.27
C LEU A 85 -9.87 2.97 -15.83
N ARG A 86 -10.34 2.21 -14.82
CA ARG A 86 -11.61 2.54 -14.18
C ARG A 86 -11.47 3.85 -13.40
N VAL A 87 -12.30 4.81 -13.75
CA VAL A 87 -12.42 6.07 -13.02
C VAL A 87 -13.30 5.86 -11.79
N ALA A 88 -12.79 6.22 -10.62
CA ALA A 88 -13.57 6.24 -9.39
C ALA A 88 -13.86 7.70 -9.00
N HIS A 89 -15.01 7.95 -8.40
CA HIS A 89 -15.53 9.29 -8.12
C HIS A 89 -15.49 9.66 -6.64
N PHE A 90 -15.65 8.70 -5.74
CA PHE A 90 -15.77 8.88 -4.30
C PHE A 90 -14.71 8.12 -3.51
N ASN A 91 -14.69 8.31 -2.20
CA ASN A 91 -13.76 7.65 -1.29
C ASN A 91 -12.28 7.88 -1.64
N SER A 92 -11.93 9.16 -1.90
CA SER A 92 -10.56 9.53 -2.23
C SER A 92 -9.61 9.32 -1.06
N PHE A 93 -9.93 9.87 0.09
CA PHE A 93 -9.05 9.94 1.25
C PHE A 93 -9.24 8.76 2.22
N PRO A 94 -8.14 8.15 2.70
CA PRO A 94 -6.78 8.19 2.15
C PRO A 94 -6.59 7.26 0.95
N SER A 95 -5.44 7.39 0.25
CA SER A 95 -5.11 6.52 -0.87
C SER A 95 -4.81 5.09 -0.44
N GLY A 96 -5.68 4.13 -0.79
CA GLY A 96 -5.52 2.72 -0.44
C GLY A 96 -4.28 2.07 -1.08
N HIS A 97 -4.01 2.31 -2.38
CA HIS A 97 -2.82 1.79 -3.06
C HIS A 97 -1.53 2.30 -2.40
N THR A 98 -1.48 3.58 -2.03
CA THR A 98 -0.31 4.14 -1.34
C THR A 98 -0.16 3.54 0.05
N THR A 99 -1.25 3.40 0.80
CA THR A 99 -1.25 2.75 2.12
C THR A 99 -0.70 1.33 2.02
N SER A 100 -1.19 0.52 1.08
CA SER A 100 -0.74 -0.87 0.89
C SER A 100 0.73 -0.94 0.46
N ALA A 101 1.16 -0.10 -0.49
CA ALA A 101 2.54 -0.08 -0.97
C ALA A 101 3.53 0.27 0.15
N PHE A 102 3.25 1.32 0.93
CA PHE A 102 4.10 1.73 2.05
C PHE A 102 4.06 0.74 3.21
N ALA A 103 2.91 0.15 3.52
CA ALA A 103 2.80 -0.88 4.54
C ALA A 103 3.63 -2.12 4.17
N MET A 104 3.54 -2.60 2.94
CA MET A 104 4.33 -3.73 2.45
C MET A 104 5.82 -3.39 2.41
N ALA A 105 6.20 -2.23 1.88
CA ALA A 105 7.59 -1.79 1.79
C ALA A 105 8.25 -1.70 3.19
N ALA A 106 7.57 -1.05 4.14
CA ALA A 106 8.05 -0.94 5.52
C ALA A 106 8.17 -2.31 6.20
N THR A 107 7.16 -3.19 6.03
CA THR A 107 7.17 -4.54 6.59
C THR A 107 8.38 -5.34 6.09
N LEU A 108 8.58 -5.37 4.77
CA LEU A 108 9.69 -6.11 4.16
C LEU A 108 11.05 -5.51 4.51
N ALA A 109 11.18 -4.19 4.54
CA ALA A 109 12.41 -3.50 4.91
C ALA A 109 12.83 -3.82 6.36
N ILE A 110 11.87 -3.79 7.30
CA ILE A 110 12.13 -4.07 8.72
C ILE A 110 12.53 -5.54 8.92
N ILE A 111 11.80 -6.48 8.32
CA ILE A 111 12.04 -7.92 8.54
C ILE A 111 13.32 -8.39 7.83
N SER A 112 13.58 -7.91 6.60
CA SER A 112 14.77 -8.32 5.84
C SER A 112 16.07 -7.80 6.42
N LYS A 113 16.03 -6.70 7.20
CA LYS A 113 17.21 -6.00 7.74
C LYS A 113 18.24 -5.58 6.67
N ASN A 114 17.84 -5.59 5.40
CA ASN A 114 18.69 -5.22 4.27
C ASN A 114 18.41 -3.78 3.84
N ARG A 115 19.35 -2.87 4.08
CA ARG A 115 19.21 -1.45 3.77
C ARG A 115 18.98 -1.17 2.28
N ALA A 116 19.76 -1.81 1.41
CA ALA A 116 19.63 -1.60 -0.03
C ALA A 116 18.26 -2.04 -0.53
N PHE A 117 17.79 -3.20 -0.10
CA PHE A 117 16.46 -3.70 -0.41
C PHE A 117 15.36 -2.77 0.12
N GLY A 118 15.51 -2.27 1.36
CA GLY A 118 14.58 -1.30 1.95
C GLY A 118 14.48 0.00 1.15
N ILE A 119 15.63 0.52 0.65
CA ILE A 119 15.64 1.72 -0.20
C ILE A 119 14.91 1.47 -1.51
N ILE A 120 15.14 0.33 -2.17
CA ILE A 120 14.44 -0.03 -3.41
C ILE A 120 12.93 -0.09 -3.18
N LEU A 121 12.49 -0.74 -2.12
CA LEU A 121 11.07 -0.85 -1.77
C LEU A 121 10.45 0.52 -1.47
N PHE A 122 11.18 1.39 -0.77
CA PHE A 122 10.73 2.76 -0.50
C PHE A 122 10.54 3.55 -1.79
N VAL A 123 11.51 3.50 -2.71
CA VAL A 123 11.40 4.17 -4.01
C VAL A 123 10.20 3.65 -4.80
N LEU A 124 9.98 2.33 -4.83
CA LEU A 124 8.81 1.74 -5.49
C LEU A 124 7.49 2.19 -4.85
N ALA A 125 7.43 2.30 -3.52
CA ALA A 125 6.24 2.81 -2.83
C ALA A 125 5.98 4.29 -3.13
N VAL A 126 7.03 5.13 -3.19
CA VAL A 126 6.92 6.54 -3.61
C VAL A 126 6.42 6.65 -5.05
N LEU A 127 6.98 5.86 -5.98
CA LEU A 127 6.53 5.83 -7.36
C LEU A 127 5.08 5.36 -7.48
N THR A 128 4.64 4.42 -6.64
CA THR A 128 3.23 4.01 -6.56
C THR A 128 2.34 5.17 -6.12
N GLY A 129 2.73 5.90 -5.08
CA GLY A 129 2.00 7.11 -4.65
C GLY A 129 1.93 8.17 -5.77
N TYR A 130 3.07 8.45 -6.42
CA TYR A 130 3.12 9.38 -7.55
C TYR A 130 2.22 8.93 -8.71
N SER A 131 2.18 7.63 -9.04
CA SER A 131 1.32 7.10 -10.09
C SER A 131 -0.17 7.40 -9.82
N ARG A 132 -0.61 7.41 -8.55
CA ARG A 132 -2.00 7.72 -8.19
C ARG A 132 -2.38 9.17 -8.50
N VAL A 133 -1.43 10.10 -8.27
CA VAL A 133 -1.62 11.52 -8.60
C VAL A 133 -1.57 11.74 -10.12
N TYR A 134 -0.60 11.13 -10.79
CA TYR A 134 -0.45 11.21 -12.25
C TYR A 134 -1.70 10.70 -12.98
N LEU A 135 -2.22 9.55 -12.59
CA LEU A 135 -3.40 8.92 -13.18
C LEU A 135 -4.73 9.60 -12.78
N GLY A 136 -4.69 10.72 -12.06
CA GLY A 136 -5.88 11.44 -11.63
C GLY A 136 -6.79 10.68 -10.65
N GLN A 137 -6.25 9.67 -9.96
CA GLN A 137 -7.03 8.82 -9.06
C GLN A 137 -7.11 9.37 -7.63
N HIS A 138 -6.12 10.15 -7.20
CA HIS A 138 -6.00 10.72 -5.86
C HIS A 138 -5.34 12.08 -5.87
N PHE A 139 -5.65 12.91 -4.88
CA PHE A 139 -4.90 14.12 -4.57
C PHE A 139 -3.57 13.80 -3.88
N VAL A 140 -2.65 14.76 -3.88
CA VAL A 140 -1.35 14.63 -3.21
C VAL A 140 -1.52 14.36 -1.70
N GLU A 141 -2.50 15.01 -1.07
CA GLU A 141 -2.85 14.85 0.35
C GLU A 141 -3.26 13.41 0.68
N ASP A 142 -4.07 12.77 -0.18
CA ASP A 142 -4.48 11.38 -0.01
C ASP A 142 -3.29 10.43 -0.02
N VAL A 143 -2.34 10.71 -0.92
CA VAL A 143 -1.11 9.93 -1.09
C VAL A 143 -0.17 10.16 0.09
N TRP A 144 0.03 11.42 0.48
CA TRP A 144 0.89 11.77 1.61
C TRP A 144 0.39 11.12 2.91
N PHE A 145 -0.89 11.28 3.22
CA PHE A 145 -1.50 10.64 4.38
C PHE A 145 -1.45 9.11 4.29
N GLY A 146 -1.74 8.55 3.12
CA GLY A 146 -1.65 7.11 2.86
C GLY A 146 -0.25 6.55 3.13
N SER A 147 0.80 7.29 2.80
CA SER A 147 2.19 6.90 3.06
C SER A 147 2.52 6.84 4.55
N ILE A 148 2.07 7.84 5.31
CA ILE A 148 2.21 7.87 6.78
C ILE A 148 1.42 6.73 7.40
N LEU A 149 0.15 6.57 6.99
CA LEU A 149 -0.73 5.52 7.50
C LEU A 149 -0.13 4.13 7.27
N GLY A 150 0.31 3.83 6.05
CA GLY A 150 0.91 2.54 5.71
C GLY A 150 2.17 2.25 6.52
N THR A 151 3.08 3.21 6.61
CA THR A 151 4.33 3.06 7.37
C THR A 151 4.06 2.90 8.86
N SER A 152 3.22 3.77 9.44
CA SER A 152 2.92 3.76 10.88
C SER A 152 2.21 2.46 11.30
N THR A 153 1.25 2.00 10.49
CA THR A 153 0.53 0.75 10.76
C THR A 153 1.45 -0.47 10.66
N ALA A 154 2.40 -0.49 9.72
CA ALA A 154 3.41 -1.55 9.64
C ALA A 154 4.30 -1.58 10.88
N CYS A 155 4.84 -0.43 11.28
CA CYS A 155 5.65 -0.33 12.49
C CYS A 155 4.88 -0.78 13.73
N PHE A 156 3.67 -0.28 13.92
CA PHE A 156 2.82 -0.63 15.06
C PHE A 156 2.50 -2.12 15.08
N TYR A 157 2.07 -2.70 13.95
CA TYR A 157 1.73 -4.12 13.85
C TYR A 157 2.92 -5.01 14.18
N LEU A 158 4.11 -4.71 13.65
CA LEU A 158 5.32 -5.49 13.88
C LEU A 158 5.82 -5.38 15.34
N LEU A 159 5.63 -4.23 15.98
CA LEU A 159 5.94 -4.05 17.41
C LEU A 159 4.93 -4.77 18.31
N ALA A 160 3.64 -4.73 17.97
CA ALA A 160 2.58 -5.36 18.75
C ALA A 160 2.51 -6.88 18.57
N MET A 161 2.91 -7.41 17.41
CA MET A 161 2.82 -8.84 17.08
C MET A 161 3.46 -9.77 18.13
N PRO A 162 4.68 -9.52 18.66
CA PRO A 162 5.27 -10.36 19.69
C PRO A 162 4.46 -10.39 20.99
N TYR A 163 3.85 -9.26 21.36
CA TYR A 163 3.00 -9.17 22.57
C TYR A 163 1.71 -9.97 22.41
N VAL A 164 1.06 -9.88 21.25
CA VAL A 164 -0.16 -10.63 20.94
C VAL A 164 0.11 -12.13 20.95
N LEU A 165 1.23 -12.58 20.40
CA LEU A 165 1.61 -14.00 20.37
C LEU A 165 2.00 -14.53 21.75
N ARG A 166 2.60 -13.70 22.63
CA ARG A 166 2.94 -14.07 24.00
C ARG A 166 1.71 -14.11 24.92
N SER A 167 0.77 -13.18 24.76
CA SER A 167 -0.44 -13.07 25.59
C SER A 167 -1.39 -14.25 25.42
N LYS A 168 -1.50 -14.80 24.23
CA LYS A 168 -2.19 -16.07 24.02
C LYS A 168 -1.22 -17.21 24.31
N ARG A 169 -1.23 -17.71 25.55
CA ARG A 169 -0.75 -19.04 25.92
C ARG A 169 -1.59 -20.09 25.15
N MET A 170 -1.53 -20.06 23.83
CA MET A 170 -2.03 -21.12 23.01
C MET A 170 -0.99 -22.25 23.07
N SER A 171 -1.26 -23.20 23.97
CA SER A 171 -0.55 -24.47 24.14
C SER A 171 -0.65 -25.39 22.91
N PHE A 172 -0.94 -24.87 21.74
CA PHE A 172 -1.05 -25.64 20.51
C PHE A 172 -0.06 -25.11 19.47
N GLY A 173 1.07 -25.79 19.33
CA GLY A 173 1.87 -25.79 18.10
C GLY A 173 2.95 -24.71 17.92
N LEU A 174 3.29 -23.87 18.91
CA LEU A 174 4.28 -22.77 18.75
C LEU A 174 5.75 -23.18 18.92
N ARG A 175 6.10 -24.45 18.82
CA ARG A 175 7.52 -24.90 18.75
C ARG A 175 8.25 -24.43 17.48
N PHE A 176 7.56 -23.93 16.48
CA PHE A 176 8.15 -23.48 15.20
C PHE A 176 8.56 -22.00 15.17
N LEU A 177 8.43 -21.24 16.27
CA LEU A 177 8.71 -19.80 16.31
C LEU A 177 9.99 -19.45 17.09
N GLN A 178 10.82 -20.39 17.44
CA GLN A 178 12.17 -20.05 17.92
C GLN A 178 13.06 -19.67 16.73
N VAL A 179 12.89 -18.45 16.23
CA VAL A 179 13.93 -17.79 15.44
C VAL A 179 14.97 -17.34 16.46
N LYS A 180 16.16 -17.94 16.43
CA LYS A 180 17.34 -17.37 17.06
C LYS A 180 17.54 -15.95 16.51
N ILE A 181 17.39 -14.97 17.38
CA ILE A 181 17.77 -13.59 17.12
C ILE A 181 19.30 -13.50 17.13
#